data_bce94c2eedbc673ab45ca38ee65844b7
#
_entry.id   bce94c2eedbc673ab45ca38ee65844b7
#
_cell.length_a   1.000
_cell.length_b   1.000
_cell.length_c   1.000
_cell.angle_alpha   90.00
_cell.angle_beta   90.00
_cell.angle_gamma   90.00
#
_symmetry.space_group_name_H-M   'P 1'
#
loop_
_entity.id
_entity.type
_entity.pdbx_description
1 polymer ?
#
loop_
_entity_poly.entity_id
_entity_poly.type
_entity_poly.pdbx_seq_one_letter_code
_entity_poly.pdbx_strand_id
1 'polypeptide(L)'
;MSKIIGLIACSSRKLGQDNLAEKYLAKDIYKGNTFIKSKEEGLKKYNCEEWYILSGKYGLLDKDERISYYNLYLGKQSVEYKKKWAENILNTLKSKYDLKNDIFYIFGGKSYYEHLIPHLHCIVFAYKNSNCIDLNKPTEYRNGEVYDSKSDRIKR
;
A
#
# COMPACT_ATOMS: atom_id res chain seq x y z
N MET A 1 -13.58 -18.46 -0.62
CA MET A 1 -13.98 -17.05 -0.49
C MET A 1 -12.77 -16.16 -0.62
N SER A 2 -12.97 -15.03 -1.28
CA SER A 2 -11.88 -14.04 -1.43
C SER A 2 -11.59 -13.34 -0.12
N LYS A 3 -10.32 -13.12 0.14
CA LYS A 3 -9.88 -12.30 1.27
C LYS A 3 -9.74 -10.85 0.83
N ILE A 4 -9.86 -9.94 1.77
CA ILE A 4 -9.69 -8.50 1.55
C ILE A 4 -8.50 -8.05 2.37
N ILE A 5 -7.45 -7.59 1.68
CA ILE A 5 -6.17 -7.24 2.30
C ILE A 5 -5.89 -5.75 2.08
N GLY A 6 -5.54 -5.05 3.15
CA GLY A 6 -5.11 -3.66 3.05
C GLY A 6 -3.60 -3.53 2.91
N LEU A 7 -3.16 -2.67 2.01
CA LEU A 7 -1.75 -2.33 1.83
C LEU A 7 -1.62 -0.81 1.96
N ILE A 8 -1.01 -0.36 3.03
CA ILE A 8 -0.89 1.07 3.32
C ILE A 8 0.54 1.53 3.08
N ALA A 9 0.72 2.50 2.20
CA ALA A 9 2.04 3.08 1.93
C ALA A 9 2.57 3.79 3.17
N CYS A 10 3.86 3.63 3.43
CA CYS A 10 4.56 4.32 4.49
C CYS A 10 4.54 5.83 4.26
N SER A 11 4.93 6.59 5.28
CA SER A 11 5.01 8.05 5.18
C SER A 11 6.43 8.52 5.47
N SER A 12 6.74 9.74 5.02
CA SER A 12 8.04 10.36 5.33
C SER A 12 8.09 10.78 6.80
N ARG A 13 6.98 11.29 7.34
CA ARG A 13 6.90 11.64 8.75
C ARG A 13 6.84 10.38 9.60
N LYS A 14 7.79 10.26 10.53
CA LYS A 14 7.94 9.09 11.39
C LYS A 14 8.44 9.50 12.75
N LEU A 15 8.14 8.67 13.75
CA LEU A 15 8.75 8.78 15.07
C LEU A 15 10.23 8.43 14.98
N GLY A 16 11.02 8.92 15.92
CA GLY A 16 12.40 8.48 16.10
C GLY A 16 13.45 9.24 15.32
N GLN A 17 13.09 10.34 14.65
CA GLN A 17 14.05 11.15 13.92
C GLN A 17 15.18 11.66 14.82
N ASP A 18 14.87 11.96 16.08
CA ASP A 18 15.84 12.46 17.07
C ASP A 18 16.60 11.34 17.78
N ASN A 19 16.18 10.08 17.61
CA ASN A 19 16.80 8.96 18.31
C ASN A 19 16.76 7.73 17.40
N LEU A 20 17.78 7.58 16.57
CA LEU A 20 17.83 6.55 15.52
C LEU A 20 17.96 5.14 16.06
N ALA A 21 18.29 4.97 17.34
CA ALA A 21 18.40 3.65 17.95
C ALA A 21 17.05 3.16 18.49
N GLU A 22 16.09 4.07 18.71
CA GLU A 22 14.78 3.72 19.22
C GLU A 22 13.98 2.94 18.17
N LYS A 23 13.31 1.88 18.63
CA LYS A 23 12.45 1.07 17.77
C LYS A 23 11.00 1.21 18.18
N TYR A 24 10.12 1.19 17.17
CA TYR A 24 8.68 1.30 17.34
C TYR A 24 8.00 0.21 16.52
N LEU A 25 6.79 -0.17 16.90
CA LEU A 25 5.99 -1.04 16.04
C LEU A 25 5.74 -0.33 14.70
N ALA A 26 5.82 -1.04 13.60
CA ALA A 26 5.65 -0.45 12.28
C ALA A 26 4.32 0.30 12.16
N LYS A 27 3.25 -0.26 12.71
CA LYS A 27 1.93 0.40 12.70
C LYS A 27 1.89 1.74 13.43
N ASP A 28 2.84 2.01 14.32
CA ASP A 28 2.87 3.22 15.14
C ASP A 28 3.90 4.26 14.71
N ILE A 29 4.90 3.87 13.93
CA ILE A 29 6.01 4.76 13.58
C ILE A 29 5.63 5.83 12.56
N TYR A 30 4.72 5.53 11.64
CA TYR A 30 4.37 6.45 10.55
C TYR A 30 3.33 7.47 10.99
N LYS A 31 3.63 8.76 10.77
CA LYS A 31 2.80 9.88 11.26
C LYS A 31 2.23 10.76 10.15
N GLY A 32 2.38 10.36 8.89
CA GLY A 32 1.78 11.10 7.78
C GLY A 32 0.26 10.99 7.75
N ASN A 33 -0.42 12.03 7.27
CA ASN A 33 -1.88 12.11 7.28
C ASN A 33 -2.55 10.97 6.52
N THR A 34 -2.05 10.65 5.33
CA THR A 34 -2.61 9.55 4.53
C THR A 34 -2.46 8.21 5.24
N PHE A 35 -1.30 7.96 5.85
CA PHE A 35 -1.09 6.72 6.58
C PHE A 35 -2.08 6.59 7.74
N ILE A 36 -2.19 7.62 8.57
CA ILE A 36 -3.07 7.61 9.74
C ILE A 36 -4.53 7.45 9.31
N LYS A 37 -4.98 8.21 8.33
CA LYS A 37 -6.35 8.13 7.83
C LYS A 37 -6.66 6.75 7.25
N SER A 38 -5.76 6.19 6.48
CA SER A 38 -5.93 4.86 5.90
C SER A 38 -6.03 3.79 6.98
N LYS A 39 -5.16 3.86 7.98
CA LYS A 39 -5.14 2.91 9.08
C LYS A 39 -6.40 3.01 9.95
N GLU A 40 -6.80 4.22 10.32
CA GLU A 40 -7.92 4.42 11.24
C GLU A 40 -9.29 4.37 10.59
N GLU A 41 -9.41 4.79 9.34
CA GLU A 41 -10.71 4.87 8.64
C GLU A 41 -10.80 3.93 7.45
N GLY A 42 -9.76 3.87 6.61
CA GLY A 42 -9.80 3.11 5.36
C GLY A 42 -9.97 1.61 5.59
N LEU A 43 -9.21 1.04 6.49
CA LEU A 43 -9.28 -0.40 6.76
C LEU A 43 -10.66 -0.83 7.23
N LYS A 44 -11.31 -0.02 8.06
CA LYS A 44 -12.68 -0.28 8.54
C LYS A 44 -13.70 -0.14 7.43
N LYS A 45 -13.59 0.96 6.67
CA LYS A 45 -14.56 1.27 5.62
C LYS A 45 -14.65 0.16 4.58
N TYR A 46 -13.53 -0.46 4.25
CA TYR A 46 -13.47 -1.49 3.23
C TYR A 46 -13.30 -2.90 3.77
N ASN A 47 -13.47 -3.08 5.08
CA ASN A 47 -13.45 -4.40 5.74
C ASN A 47 -12.16 -5.19 5.47
N CYS A 48 -11.03 -4.50 5.54
CA CYS A 48 -9.73 -5.15 5.38
C CYS A 48 -9.42 -5.97 6.62
N GLU A 49 -9.53 -7.29 6.52
CA GLU A 49 -9.32 -8.21 7.64
C GLU A 49 -7.85 -8.33 8.02
N GLU A 50 -6.98 -8.27 7.02
CA GLU A 50 -5.54 -8.33 7.19
C GLU A 50 -4.93 -7.13 6.49
N TRP A 51 -3.81 -6.64 7.00
CA TRP A 51 -3.17 -5.51 6.35
C TRP A 51 -1.67 -5.46 6.63
N TYR A 52 -0.97 -4.80 5.73
CA TYR A 52 0.48 -4.65 5.76
C TYR A 52 0.85 -3.22 5.38
N ILE A 53 2.10 -2.88 5.62
CA ILE A 53 2.64 -1.58 5.23
C ILE A 53 3.53 -1.79 4.00
N LEU A 54 3.38 -0.92 3.01
CA LEU A 54 4.28 -0.87 1.87
C LEU A 54 5.40 0.10 2.21
N SER A 55 6.54 -0.42 2.60
CA SER A 55 7.70 0.38 2.98
C SER A 55 8.68 0.48 1.83
N GLY A 56 9.10 1.70 1.49
CA GLY A 56 10.10 1.89 0.44
C GLY A 56 11.42 1.19 0.74
N LYS A 57 11.73 1.03 2.02
CA LYS A 57 12.97 0.35 2.46
C LYS A 57 12.77 -1.14 2.65
N TYR A 58 11.70 -1.54 3.34
CA TYR A 58 11.50 -2.93 3.77
C TYR A 58 10.57 -3.75 2.87
N GLY A 59 9.93 -3.11 1.89
CA GLY A 59 8.95 -3.78 1.03
C GLY A 59 7.66 -4.06 1.77
N LEU A 60 7.20 -5.31 1.78
CA LEU A 60 6.00 -5.69 2.52
C LEU A 60 6.37 -5.84 4.00
N LEU A 61 5.93 -4.89 4.80
CA LEU A 61 6.31 -4.80 6.21
C LEU A 61 5.13 -5.19 7.08
N ASP A 62 5.37 -6.14 8.00
CA ASP A 62 4.38 -6.54 8.97
C ASP A 62 4.12 -5.39 9.95
N LYS A 63 2.85 -5.17 10.29
CA LYS A 63 2.43 -4.07 11.16
C LYS A 63 3.01 -4.14 12.57
N ASP A 64 3.34 -5.34 13.01
CA ASP A 64 3.86 -5.56 14.37
C ASP A 64 5.38 -5.71 14.42
N GLU A 65 6.06 -5.54 13.29
CA GLU A 65 7.51 -5.52 13.21
C GLU A 65 8.05 -4.28 13.92
N ARG A 66 9.16 -4.42 14.65
CA ARG A 66 9.80 -3.29 15.31
C ARG A 66 10.89 -2.73 14.42
N ILE A 67 10.78 -1.45 14.09
CA ILE A 67 11.73 -0.78 13.21
C ILE A 67 12.13 0.58 13.78
N SER A 68 13.29 1.05 13.34
CA SER A 68 13.80 2.39 13.68
C SER A 68 13.47 3.36 12.57
N TYR A 69 13.63 4.65 12.87
CA TYR A 69 13.51 5.71 11.86
C TYR A 69 14.44 5.42 10.67
N TYR A 70 13.94 5.69 9.48
CA TYR A 70 14.72 5.67 8.26
C TYR A 70 14.21 6.77 7.33
N ASN A 71 15.05 7.17 6.37
CA ASN A 71 14.71 8.19 5.39
C ASN A 71 14.98 7.66 3.99
N LEU A 72 13.94 7.13 3.35
CA LEU A 72 14.05 6.62 1.99
C LEU A 72 12.73 6.89 1.26
N TYR A 73 12.78 7.64 0.18
CA TYR A 73 11.65 7.94 -0.67
C TYR A 73 11.63 6.98 -1.85
N LEU A 74 10.63 6.12 -1.90
CA LEU A 74 10.48 5.18 -3.02
C LEU A 74 10.39 5.91 -4.36
N GLY A 75 9.65 7.01 -4.40
CA GLY A 75 9.46 7.79 -5.62
C GLY A 75 10.75 8.34 -6.23
N LYS A 76 11.81 8.49 -5.43
CA LYS A 76 13.10 8.99 -5.88
C LYS A 76 14.09 7.89 -6.25
N GLN A 77 13.68 6.63 -6.11
CA GLN A 77 14.54 5.51 -6.46
C GLN A 77 14.49 5.25 -7.96
N SER A 78 15.47 4.51 -8.47
CA SER A 78 15.51 4.13 -9.88
C SER A 78 14.33 3.24 -10.25
N VAL A 79 14.04 3.15 -11.55
CA VAL A 79 13.01 2.23 -12.05
C VAL A 79 13.36 0.79 -11.69
N GLU A 80 14.64 0.44 -11.77
CA GLU A 80 15.11 -0.91 -11.40
C GLU A 80 14.83 -1.22 -9.93
N TYR A 81 15.11 -0.28 -9.05
CA TYR A 81 14.83 -0.43 -7.62
C TYR A 81 13.35 -0.66 -7.39
N LYS A 82 12.50 0.16 -8.00
CA LYS A 82 11.04 0.07 -7.83
C LYS A 82 10.50 -1.26 -8.35
N LYS A 83 11.00 -1.73 -9.48
CA LYS A 83 10.57 -3.02 -10.03
C LYS A 83 10.97 -4.19 -9.14
N LYS A 84 12.19 -4.17 -8.63
CA LYS A 84 12.67 -5.21 -7.71
C LYS A 84 11.91 -5.17 -6.40
N TRP A 85 11.64 -3.97 -5.89
CA TRP A 85 10.83 -3.75 -4.71
C TRP A 85 9.44 -4.38 -4.88
N ALA A 86 8.77 -4.09 -6.00
CA ALA A 86 7.46 -4.64 -6.29
C ALA A 86 7.49 -6.16 -6.44
N GLU A 87 8.50 -6.69 -7.13
CA GLU A 87 8.66 -8.14 -7.31
C GLU A 87 8.77 -8.87 -5.97
N ASN A 88 9.55 -8.33 -5.05
CA ASN A 88 9.70 -8.90 -3.71
C ASN A 88 8.38 -8.92 -2.95
N ILE A 89 7.61 -7.83 -3.04
CA ILE A 89 6.29 -7.74 -2.41
C ILE A 89 5.34 -8.77 -3.01
N LEU A 90 5.29 -8.85 -4.34
CA LEU A 90 4.42 -9.80 -5.03
C LEU A 90 4.75 -11.24 -4.68
N ASN A 91 6.03 -11.57 -4.57
CA ASN A 91 6.45 -12.91 -4.19
C ASN A 91 5.97 -13.28 -2.79
N THR A 92 6.06 -12.34 -1.86
CA THR A 92 5.58 -12.57 -0.49
C THR A 92 4.05 -12.70 -0.46
N LEU A 93 3.34 -11.82 -1.17
CA LEU A 93 1.88 -11.89 -1.23
C LEU A 93 1.42 -13.19 -1.87
N LYS A 94 2.09 -13.62 -2.93
CA LYS A 94 1.76 -14.86 -3.64
C LYS A 94 1.91 -16.09 -2.74
N SER A 95 2.82 -16.06 -1.78
CA SER A 95 2.99 -17.17 -0.84
C SER A 95 1.87 -17.24 0.19
N LYS A 96 1.09 -16.18 0.35
CA LYS A 96 0.04 -16.07 1.37
C LYS A 96 -1.37 -15.99 0.79
N TYR A 97 -1.52 -15.45 -0.41
CA TYR A 97 -2.81 -15.10 -0.98
C TYR A 97 -2.90 -15.51 -2.45
N ASP A 98 -4.12 -15.51 -2.98
CA ASP A 98 -4.40 -15.67 -4.40
C ASP A 98 -4.41 -14.27 -5.03
N LEU A 99 -3.39 -13.95 -5.81
CA LEU A 99 -3.22 -12.59 -6.36
C LEU A 99 -4.35 -12.17 -7.30
N LYS A 100 -5.08 -13.12 -7.88
CA LYS A 100 -6.16 -12.83 -8.83
C LYS A 100 -7.54 -12.79 -8.16
N ASN A 101 -7.75 -13.62 -7.15
CA ASN A 101 -9.08 -13.76 -6.53
C ASN A 101 -9.20 -13.03 -5.21
N ASP A 102 -8.12 -12.85 -4.47
CA ASP A 102 -8.12 -12.00 -3.29
C ASP A 102 -8.05 -10.54 -3.74
N ILE A 103 -8.60 -9.64 -2.93
CA ILE A 103 -8.70 -8.22 -3.28
C ILE A 103 -7.76 -7.40 -2.41
N PHE A 104 -6.93 -6.58 -3.04
CA PHE A 104 -5.95 -5.77 -2.35
C PHE A 104 -6.33 -4.29 -2.44
N TYR A 105 -6.60 -3.67 -1.30
CA TYR A 105 -6.87 -2.25 -1.22
C TYR A 105 -5.55 -1.53 -0.97
N ILE A 106 -5.13 -0.70 -1.92
CA ILE A 106 -3.83 -0.01 -1.82
C ILE A 106 -4.07 1.46 -1.48
N PHE A 107 -3.61 1.85 -0.30
CA PHE A 107 -3.73 3.21 0.21
C PHE A 107 -2.37 3.89 0.06
N GLY A 108 -2.15 4.59 -1.04
CA GLY A 108 -0.88 5.25 -1.28
C GLY A 108 -0.77 5.85 -2.67
N GLY A 109 0.33 6.54 -2.91
CA GLY A 109 0.57 7.21 -4.18
C GLY A 109 1.08 6.28 -5.27
N LYS A 110 1.24 6.85 -6.45
CA LYS A 110 1.58 6.12 -7.68
C LYS A 110 2.82 5.24 -7.55
N SER A 111 3.88 5.74 -6.91
CA SER A 111 5.12 4.96 -6.76
C SER A 111 4.90 3.64 -6.02
N TYR A 112 3.87 3.56 -5.18
CA TYR A 112 3.57 2.38 -4.38
C TYR A 112 2.67 1.39 -5.09
N TYR A 113 1.91 1.80 -6.10
CA TYR A 113 0.99 0.86 -6.74
C TYR A 113 1.29 0.59 -8.21
N GLU A 114 2.04 1.46 -8.90
CA GLU A 114 2.18 1.35 -10.37
C GLU A 114 2.77 0.03 -10.85
N HIS A 115 3.69 -0.55 -10.10
CA HIS A 115 4.30 -1.84 -10.46
C HIS A 115 3.59 -3.03 -9.83
N LEU A 116 2.60 -2.79 -8.96
CA LEU A 116 1.78 -3.84 -8.38
C LEU A 116 0.51 -4.09 -9.18
N ILE A 117 -0.08 -3.02 -9.72
CA ILE A 117 -1.34 -3.06 -10.47
C ILE A 117 -1.40 -4.16 -11.52
N PRO A 118 -0.37 -4.38 -12.36
CA PRO A 118 -0.45 -5.39 -13.42
C PRO A 118 -0.63 -6.83 -12.91
N HIS A 119 -0.34 -7.06 -11.64
CA HIS A 119 -0.28 -8.41 -11.09
C HIS A 119 -1.32 -8.72 -10.03
N LEU A 120 -2.17 -7.74 -9.69
CA LEU A 120 -3.15 -7.88 -8.61
C LEU A 120 -4.55 -7.52 -9.07
N HIS A 121 -5.54 -8.13 -8.43
CA HIS A 121 -6.87 -7.55 -8.39
C HIS A 121 -6.84 -6.54 -7.25
N CYS A 122 -6.84 -5.25 -7.56
CA CYS A 122 -6.65 -4.23 -6.53
C CYS A 122 -7.55 -3.01 -6.72
N ILE A 123 -7.71 -2.28 -5.65
CA ILE A 123 -8.48 -1.04 -5.60
C ILE A 123 -7.56 0.03 -5.02
N VAL A 124 -7.37 1.13 -5.77
CA VAL A 124 -6.54 2.24 -5.34
C VAL A 124 -7.40 3.50 -5.23
N PHE A 125 -6.91 4.49 -4.49
CA PHE A 125 -7.68 5.69 -4.19
C PHE A 125 -6.98 6.94 -4.73
N ALA A 126 -7.77 7.87 -5.28
CA ALA A 126 -7.25 9.16 -5.70
C ALA A 126 -6.87 9.99 -4.46
N TYR A 127 -5.97 10.94 -4.63
CA TYR A 127 -5.67 11.92 -3.60
C TYR A 127 -6.66 13.06 -3.69
N LYS A 128 -7.17 13.48 -2.55
CA LYS A 128 -8.07 14.63 -2.44
C LYS A 128 -7.30 15.92 -2.70
N ASN A 129 -6.05 15.94 -2.21
CA ASN A 129 -5.08 17.00 -2.44
C ASN A 129 -3.69 16.38 -2.26
N SER A 130 -2.63 17.19 -2.29
CA SER A 130 -1.26 16.69 -2.20
C SER A 130 -0.94 15.93 -0.92
N ASN A 131 -1.76 16.07 0.13
CA ASN A 131 -1.45 15.55 1.47
C ASN A 131 -2.43 14.51 1.98
N CYS A 132 -3.50 14.22 1.27
CA CYS A 132 -4.53 13.35 1.82
C CYS A 132 -5.24 12.52 0.76
N ILE A 133 -5.39 11.25 1.05
CA ILE A 133 -6.11 10.30 0.21
C ILE A 133 -7.62 10.54 0.33
N ASP A 134 -8.34 10.35 -0.77
CA ASP A 134 -9.80 10.42 -0.80
C ASP A 134 -10.36 8.99 -0.77
N LEU A 135 -10.85 8.58 0.38
CA LEU A 135 -11.39 7.22 0.56
C LEU A 135 -12.71 6.99 -0.19
N ASN A 136 -13.27 8.02 -0.79
CA ASN A 136 -14.55 7.93 -1.52
C ASN A 136 -14.35 7.87 -3.04
N LYS A 137 -13.11 7.82 -3.52
CA LYS A 137 -12.82 7.77 -4.96
C LYS A 137 -11.93 6.58 -5.30
N PRO A 138 -12.47 5.35 -5.20
CA PRO A 138 -11.71 4.15 -5.55
C PRO A 138 -11.68 3.92 -7.05
N THR A 139 -10.58 3.33 -7.52
CA THR A 139 -10.48 2.81 -8.88
C THR A 139 -10.07 1.35 -8.78
N GLU A 140 -10.89 0.48 -9.37
CA GLU A 140 -10.62 -0.95 -9.36
C GLU A 140 -9.81 -1.34 -10.60
N TYR A 141 -8.77 -2.16 -10.40
CA TYR A 141 -7.95 -2.70 -11.47
C TYR A 141 -7.98 -4.21 -11.45
N ARG A 142 -8.10 -4.82 -12.64
CA ARG A 142 -7.97 -6.27 -12.82
C ARG A 142 -7.01 -6.49 -13.98
N ASN A 143 -5.95 -7.26 -13.76
CA ASN A 143 -4.92 -7.54 -14.77
C ASN A 143 -4.30 -6.26 -15.34
N GLY A 144 -4.14 -5.22 -14.51
CA GLY A 144 -3.55 -3.95 -14.91
C GLY A 144 -4.48 -2.98 -15.60
N GLU A 145 -5.74 -3.36 -15.81
CA GLU A 145 -6.71 -2.52 -16.51
C GLU A 145 -7.81 -2.04 -15.56
N VAL A 146 -8.28 -0.82 -15.78
CA VAL A 146 -9.39 -0.28 -15.01
C VAL A 146 -10.65 -1.10 -15.28
N TYR A 147 -11.27 -1.59 -14.23
CA TYR A 147 -12.49 -2.38 -14.32
C TYR A 147 -13.72 -1.51 -14.15
N ASP A 148 -14.67 -1.65 -15.06
CA ASP A 148 -15.96 -0.95 -15.01
C ASP A 148 -17.06 -1.97 -14.72
N SER A 149 -17.52 -2.01 -13.47
CA SER A 149 -18.54 -2.95 -13.05
C SER A 149 -19.89 -2.72 -13.72
N LYS A 150 -20.19 -1.50 -14.15
CA LYS A 150 -21.46 -1.17 -14.79
C LYS A 150 -21.59 -1.77 -16.16
N SER A 151 -20.51 -1.78 -16.92
CA SER A 151 -20.50 -2.35 -18.27
C SER A 151 -19.86 -3.73 -18.32
N ASP A 152 -19.39 -4.22 -17.18
CA ASP A 152 -18.65 -5.48 -17.06
C ASP A 152 -17.52 -5.57 -18.10
N ARG A 153 -16.84 -4.43 -18.32
CA ARG A 153 -15.73 -4.32 -19.26
C ARG A 153 -14.50 -3.75 -18.58
N ILE A 154 -13.34 -4.18 -19.08
CA ILE A 154 -12.07 -3.65 -18.65
C ILE A 154 -11.75 -2.42 -19.48
N LYS A 155 -11.39 -1.31 -18.82
CA LYS A 155 -11.01 -0.05 -19.47
C LYS A 155 -9.52 0.20 -19.26
N ARG A 156 -8.92 0.79 -20.27
CA ARG A 156 -7.49 1.10 -20.27
C ARG A 156 -7.24 2.59 -20.12
#